data_3468bd3a298d29cc3378e1329bd3a464
#
_entry.id   3468bd3a298d29cc3378e1329bd3a464
#
_cell.length_a   1.000
_cell.length_b   1.000
_cell.length_c   1.000
_cell.angle_alpha   90.00
_cell.angle_beta   90.00
_cell.angle_gamma   90.00
#
_symmetry.space_group_name_H-M   'P 1'
#
loop_
_entity.id
_entity.type
_entity.pdbx_description
1 polymer ?
#
loop_
_entity_poly.entity_id
_entity_poly.type
_entity_poly.pdbx_seq_one_letter_code
_entity_poly.pdbx_strand_id
1 'polypeptide(L)'
;MPQLITFNNELIRINPANNRIEYSTNRGISWISRYSGSSCGTFRDLVPYNGKIIAVTDKGVYYSSNKGISWISRNTSSQARTFIAVQDAGRELLAQTNDGHLYYSTNEGISWIRRR
;
A
#
# COMPACT_ATOMS: atom_id res chain seq x y z
N MET A 1 0.44 -4.48 10.33
CA MET A 1 1.86 -4.19 10.54
C MET A 1 2.39 -3.31 9.43
N PRO A 2 3.09 -2.24 9.75
CA PRO A 2 3.64 -1.37 8.71
C PRO A 2 4.61 -2.13 7.81
N GLN A 3 4.55 -1.86 6.53
CA GLN A 3 5.37 -2.55 5.54
C GLN A 3 6.56 -1.68 5.18
N LEU A 4 7.71 -2.33 5.09
CA LEU A 4 8.94 -1.73 4.59
C LEU A 4 9.20 -2.32 3.21
N ILE A 5 9.35 -1.46 2.20
CA ILE A 5 9.60 -1.94 0.84
C ILE A 5 10.85 -1.25 0.28
N THR A 6 11.43 -1.89 -0.74
CA THR A 6 12.48 -1.29 -1.55
C THR A 6 11.88 -0.91 -2.88
N PHE A 7 12.10 0.34 -3.30
CA PHE A 7 11.55 0.84 -4.55
C PHE A 7 12.52 1.87 -5.15
N ASN A 8 13.00 1.63 -6.37
CA ASN A 8 13.92 2.53 -7.08
C ASN A 8 15.13 2.93 -6.23
N ASN A 9 15.78 1.93 -5.58
CA ASN A 9 16.96 2.13 -4.74
C ASN A 9 16.70 2.95 -3.47
N GLU A 10 15.44 3.10 -3.10
CA GLU A 10 15.06 3.74 -1.84
C GLU A 10 14.34 2.74 -0.96
N LEU A 11 14.45 2.93 0.34
CA LEU A 11 13.57 2.26 1.28
C LEU A 11 12.37 3.16 1.51
N ILE A 12 11.19 2.58 1.52
CA ILE A 12 9.94 3.31 1.75
C ILE A 12 9.16 2.56 2.83
N ARG A 13 8.65 3.30 3.81
CA ARG A 13 7.93 2.68 4.92
C ARG A 13 6.72 3.50 5.33
N ILE A 14 5.81 2.83 6.03
CA ILE A 14 4.76 3.49 6.79
C ILE A 14 5.29 3.69 8.20
N ASN A 15 5.23 4.93 8.70
CA ASN A 15 5.53 5.19 10.11
C ASN A 15 4.21 5.15 10.88
N PRO A 16 3.98 4.15 11.73
CA PRO A 16 2.69 4.02 12.41
C PRO A 16 2.45 5.06 13.48
N ALA A 17 3.50 5.72 13.96
CA ALA A 17 3.35 6.74 14.99
C ALA A 17 2.64 7.99 14.48
N ASN A 18 2.81 8.31 13.18
CA ASN A 18 2.24 9.53 12.61
C ASN A 18 1.55 9.30 11.27
N ASN A 19 1.42 8.05 10.83
CA ASN A 19 0.76 7.68 9.58
C ASN A 19 1.38 8.37 8.36
N ARG A 20 2.69 8.51 8.34
CA ARG A 20 3.40 9.13 7.22
C ARG A 20 4.09 8.09 6.38
N ILE A 21 4.18 8.39 5.08
CA ILE A 21 5.05 7.63 4.19
C ILE A 21 6.42 8.29 4.27
N GLU A 22 7.43 7.51 4.62
CA GLU A 22 8.80 8.00 4.78
C GLU A 22 9.73 7.24 3.86
N TYR A 23 10.81 7.88 3.46
CA TYR A 23 11.80 7.23 2.61
C TYR A 23 13.21 7.44 3.16
N SER A 24 14.10 6.53 2.77
CA SER A 24 15.52 6.61 3.13
C SER A 24 16.36 6.30 1.91
N THR A 25 17.39 7.10 1.68
CA THR A 25 18.38 6.87 0.64
C THR A 25 19.71 6.37 1.21
N ASN A 26 19.78 6.12 2.52
CA ASN A 26 20.99 5.70 3.21
C ASN A 26 20.77 4.43 4.03
N ARG A 27 19.97 3.52 3.47
CA ARG A 27 19.74 2.17 4.03
C ARG A 27 19.01 2.18 5.36
N GLY A 28 18.19 3.19 5.59
CA GLY A 28 17.40 3.25 6.82
C GLY A 28 18.10 3.95 7.97
N ILE A 29 19.27 4.55 7.72
CA ILE A 29 19.97 5.29 8.77
C ILE A 29 19.18 6.53 9.16
N SER A 30 18.64 7.24 8.17
CA SER A 30 17.75 8.37 8.44
C SER A 30 16.55 8.31 7.51
N TRP A 31 15.44 8.91 7.95
CA TRP A 31 14.17 8.87 7.24
C TRP A 31 13.65 10.28 7.04
N ILE A 32 13.07 10.51 5.85
CA ILE A 32 12.51 11.80 5.48
C ILE A 32 11.04 11.57 5.15
N SER A 33 10.17 12.47 5.60
CA SER A 33 8.75 12.39 5.30
C SER A 33 8.52 12.66 3.82
N ARG A 34 7.73 11.79 3.19
CA ARG A 34 7.39 11.95 1.76
C ARG A 34 5.92 12.29 1.58
N TYR A 35 5.05 11.72 2.40
CA TYR A 35 3.63 11.98 2.32
C TYR A 35 3.05 11.99 3.73
N SER A 36 2.33 13.06 4.07
CA SER A 36 1.74 13.24 5.38
C SER A 36 0.27 13.63 5.32
N GLY A 37 -0.35 13.50 4.16
CA GLY A 37 -1.77 13.83 3.99
C GLY A 37 -2.67 12.82 4.68
N SER A 38 -3.95 13.20 4.85
CA SER A 38 -4.94 12.36 5.48
C SER A 38 -5.99 11.82 4.52
N SER A 39 -5.89 12.17 3.24
CA SER A 39 -6.91 11.79 2.26
C SER A 39 -6.99 10.28 2.02
N CYS A 40 -5.88 9.56 2.22
CA CYS A 40 -5.84 8.11 2.05
C CYS A 40 -6.32 7.36 3.29
N GLY A 41 -6.46 8.03 4.43
CA GLY A 41 -6.75 7.37 5.68
C GLY A 41 -5.51 6.79 6.32
N THR A 42 -5.66 5.76 7.12
CA THR A 42 -4.56 5.11 7.84
C THR A 42 -3.95 4.04 6.95
N PHE A 43 -2.68 4.21 6.60
CA PHE A 43 -1.96 3.21 5.81
C PHE A 43 -1.75 1.94 6.64
N ARG A 44 -2.00 0.79 6.03
CA ARG A 44 -1.83 -0.51 6.68
C ARG A 44 -0.72 -1.34 6.07
N ASP A 45 -0.55 -1.25 4.75
CA ASP A 45 0.47 -2.04 4.06
C ASP A 45 0.78 -1.44 2.70
N LEU A 46 1.98 -1.75 2.20
CA LEU A 46 2.47 -1.28 0.90
C LEU A 46 3.05 -2.45 0.13
N VAL A 47 2.98 -2.38 -1.21
CA VAL A 47 3.69 -3.32 -2.06
C VAL A 47 4.08 -2.63 -3.37
N PRO A 48 5.31 -2.86 -3.87
CA PRO A 48 5.66 -2.40 -5.22
C PRO A 48 5.05 -3.34 -6.25
N TYR A 49 4.50 -2.77 -7.32
CA TYR A 49 3.85 -3.57 -8.35
C TYR A 49 3.78 -2.79 -9.65
N ASN A 50 4.37 -3.36 -10.73
CA ASN A 50 4.35 -2.76 -12.07
C ASN A 50 4.80 -1.31 -12.10
N GLY A 51 5.90 -1.00 -11.40
CA GLY A 51 6.46 0.35 -11.38
C GLY A 51 5.69 1.35 -10.53
N LYS A 52 4.74 0.87 -9.76
CA LYS A 52 3.92 1.68 -8.85
C LYS A 52 4.01 1.12 -7.45
N ILE A 53 3.55 1.90 -6.48
CA ILE A 53 3.37 1.41 -5.12
C ILE A 53 1.87 1.30 -4.88
N ILE A 54 1.43 0.13 -4.45
CA ILE A 54 0.03 -0.11 -4.09
C ILE A 54 -0.07 -0.08 -2.57
N ALA A 55 -1.06 0.63 -2.04
CA ALA A 55 -1.27 0.73 -0.61
C ALA A 55 -2.68 0.30 -0.25
N VAL A 56 -2.82 -0.37 0.89
CA VAL A 56 -4.12 -0.66 1.47
C VAL A 56 -4.26 0.18 2.74
N THR A 57 -5.41 0.81 2.89
CA THR A 57 -5.70 1.72 4.00
C THR A 57 -7.11 1.45 4.52
N ASP A 58 -7.49 2.13 5.58
CA ASP A 58 -8.85 2.01 6.11
C ASP A 58 -9.90 2.70 5.23
N LYS A 59 -9.46 3.39 4.16
CA LYS A 59 -10.38 3.97 3.16
C LYS A 59 -10.38 3.23 1.85
N GLY A 60 -9.54 2.21 1.70
CA GLY A 60 -9.50 1.37 0.51
C GLY A 60 -8.11 1.19 -0.06
N VAL A 61 -8.06 0.94 -1.36
CA VAL A 61 -6.82 0.69 -2.10
C VAL A 61 -6.43 1.97 -2.83
N TYR A 62 -5.17 2.35 -2.69
CA TYR A 62 -4.59 3.53 -3.33
C TYR A 62 -3.33 3.12 -4.07
N TYR A 63 -2.89 3.95 -5.01
CA TYR A 63 -1.62 3.72 -5.68
C TYR A 63 -0.87 5.03 -5.85
N SER A 64 0.44 4.91 -5.99
CA SER A 64 1.33 6.02 -6.30
C SER A 64 2.20 5.65 -7.48
N SER A 65 2.26 6.53 -8.47
CA SER A 65 3.16 6.37 -9.62
C SER A 65 4.39 7.27 -9.51
N ASN A 66 4.58 7.94 -8.37
CA ASN A 66 5.68 8.87 -8.16
C ASN A 66 6.39 8.61 -6.83
N LYS A 67 6.62 7.35 -6.51
CA LYS A 67 7.43 6.90 -5.35
C LYS A 67 6.80 7.20 -4.01
N GLY A 68 5.48 7.36 -3.96
CA GLY A 68 4.79 7.65 -2.71
C GLY A 68 4.61 9.13 -2.43
N ILE A 69 4.97 10.00 -3.37
CA ILE A 69 4.80 11.45 -3.18
C ILE A 69 3.33 11.83 -3.17
N SER A 70 2.55 11.27 -4.08
CA SER A 70 1.11 11.48 -4.10
C SER A 70 0.39 10.16 -4.34
N TRP A 71 -0.86 10.08 -3.93
CA TRP A 71 -1.64 8.86 -3.95
C TRP A 71 -2.99 9.11 -4.59
N ILE A 72 -3.44 8.14 -5.37
CA ILE A 72 -4.71 8.20 -6.09
C ILE A 72 -5.54 7.00 -5.66
N SER A 73 -6.82 7.21 -5.39
CA SER A 73 -7.70 6.11 -5.01
C SER A 73 -7.91 5.17 -6.19
N ARG A 74 -7.95 3.88 -5.89
CA ARG A 74 -8.17 2.86 -6.90
C ARG A 74 -9.44 2.07 -6.64
N ASN A 75 -9.69 1.73 -5.38
CA ASN A 75 -10.92 1.04 -4.99
C ASN A 75 -11.24 1.41 -3.55
N THR A 76 -12.35 2.10 -3.35
CA THR A 76 -12.78 2.55 -2.02
C THR A 76 -14.05 1.86 -1.55
N SER A 77 -14.36 0.68 -2.10
CA SER A 77 -15.52 -0.09 -1.68
C SER A 77 -15.41 -0.53 -0.22
N SER A 78 -16.52 -0.89 0.40
CA SER A 78 -16.52 -1.34 1.78
C SER A 78 -15.61 -2.55 1.98
N GLN A 79 -15.50 -3.40 0.98
CA GLN A 79 -14.66 -4.58 0.99
C GLN A 79 -13.18 -4.21 1.03
N ALA A 80 -12.78 -3.26 0.19
CA ALA A 80 -11.39 -2.82 0.11
C ALA A 80 -10.94 -2.13 1.39
N ARG A 81 -11.85 -1.59 2.17
CA ARG A 81 -11.53 -0.95 3.44
C ARG A 81 -11.17 -1.93 4.55
N THR A 82 -11.37 -3.22 4.32
CA THR A 82 -11.04 -4.25 5.30
C THR A 82 -9.69 -4.89 5.07
N PHE A 83 -9.00 -4.54 4.01
CA PHE A 83 -7.70 -5.12 3.69
C PHE A 83 -6.65 -4.64 4.69
N ILE A 84 -5.87 -5.60 5.22
CA ILE A 84 -4.80 -5.29 6.17
C ILE A 84 -3.42 -5.63 5.62
N ALA A 85 -3.36 -6.37 4.51
CA ALA A 85 -2.11 -6.76 3.88
C ALA A 85 -2.30 -6.86 2.39
N VAL A 86 -1.25 -6.57 1.63
CA VAL A 86 -1.25 -6.68 0.17
C VAL A 86 0.07 -7.28 -0.27
N GLN A 87 0.04 -8.06 -1.35
CA GLN A 87 1.19 -8.84 -1.78
C GLN A 87 1.21 -8.96 -3.29
N ASP A 88 2.41 -8.91 -3.86
CA ASP A 88 2.65 -9.14 -5.28
C ASP A 88 2.77 -10.64 -5.50
N ALA A 89 1.86 -11.21 -6.27
CA ALA A 89 1.87 -12.63 -6.61
C ALA A 89 2.19 -12.85 -8.09
N GLY A 90 2.88 -11.90 -8.72
CA GLY A 90 3.29 -11.97 -10.12
C GLY A 90 2.25 -11.35 -11.03
N ARG A 91 1.30 -12.15 -11.49
CA ARG A 91 0.27 -11.68 -12.43
C ARG A 91 -0.96 -11.13 -11.72
N GLU A 92 -0.95 -11.14 -10.41
CA GLU A 92 -2.09 -10.67 -9.63
C GLU A 92 -1.60 -10.10 -8.31
N LEU A 93 -2.41 -9.26 -7.72
CA LEU A 93 -2.22 -8.82 -6.36
C LEU A 93 -3.09 -9.69 -5.45
N LEU A 94 -2.58 -9.98 -4.26
CA LEU A 94 -3.34 -10.64 -3.21
C LEU A 94 -3.53 -9.67 -2.06
N ALA A 95 -4.68 -9.72 -1.43
CA ALA A 95 -4.97 -8.92 -0.25
C ALA A 95 -5.69 -9.77 0.78
N GLN A 96 -5.38 -9.53 2.06
CA GLN A 96 -6.02 -10.21 3.16
C GLN A 96 -6.84 -9.23 3.98
N THR A 97 -7.99 -9.70 4.46
CA THR A 97 -8.85 -8.91 5.31
C THR A 97 -8.57 -9.22 6.77
N ASN A 98 -9.08 -8.37 7.67
CA ASN A 98 -8.87 -8.56 9.09
C ASN A 98 -9.63 -9.77 9.67
N ASP A 99 -10.54 -10.35 8.90
CA ASP A 99 -11.28 -11.55 9.33
C ASP A 99 -10.83 -12.83 8.59
N GLY A 100 -9.66 -12.78 7.93
CA GLY A 100 -9.03 -13.97 7.37
C GLY A 100 -9.43 -14.33 5.96
N HIS A 101 -10.15 -13.48 5.26
CA HIS A 101 -10.49 -13.75 3.86
C HIS A 101 -9.36 -13.32 2.93
N LEU A 102 -9.27 -13.99 1.78
CA LEU A 102 -8.27 -13.68 0.76
C LEU A 102 -8.97 -13.19 -0.50
N TYR A 103 -8.47 -12.07 -1.02
CA TYR A 103 -8.94 -11.49 -2.28
C TYR A 103 -7.80 -11.40 -3.26
N TYR A 104 -8.13 -11.36 -4.54
CA TYR A 104 -7.13 -11.14 -5.59
C TYR A 104 -7.63 -10.12 -6.61
N SER A 105 -6.67 -9.49 -7.28
CA SER A 105 -6.94 -8.52 -8.34
C SER A 105 -5.99 -8.79 -9.51
N THR A 106 -6.55 -8.86 -10.71
CA THR A 106 -5.76 -9.02 -11.93
C THR A 106 -5.63 -7.72 -12.70
N ASN A 107 -6.14 -6.61 -12.16
CA ASN A 107 -6.11 -5.30 -12.80
C ASN A 107 -5.51 -4.24 -11.90
N GLU A 108 -4.46 -4.61 -11.15
CA GLU A 108 -3.65 -3.71 -10.32
C GLU A 108 -4.44 -3.06 -9.18
N GLY A 109 -5.43 -3.77 -8.66
CA GLY A 109 -6.17 -3.28 -7.52
C GLY A 109 -7.44 -2.49 -7.85
N ILE A 110 -7.78 -2.39 -9.13
CA ILE A 110 -9.00 -1.68 -9.54
C ILE A 110 -10.24 -2.44 -9.08
N SER A 111 -10.24 -3.74 -9.26
CA SER A 111 -11.33 -4.58 -8.75
C SER A 111 -10.75 -5.80 -8.08
N TRP A 112 -11.49 -6.35 -7.13
CA TRP A 112 -11.04 -7.47 -6.31
C TRP A 112 -12.10 -8.54 -6.25
N ILE A 113 -11.66 -9.79 -6.28
CA ILE A 113 -12.53 -10.96 -6.25
C ILE A 113 -12.10 -11.81 -5.06
N ARG A 114 -13.08 -12.26 -4.29
CA ARG A 114 -12.82 -13.10 -3.13
C ARG A 114 -12.37 -14.48 -3.60
N ARG A 115 -11.26 -14.96 -3.05
CA ARG A 115 -10.72 -16.28 -3.36
C ARG A 115 -11.10 -17.31 -2.32
N ARG A 116 -11.14 -16.91 -1.03
CA ARG A 116 -11.57 -17.81 0.01
C ARG A 116 -11.94 -17.09 1.31
#